data_5a583b8e5a5d47d03141065e42ceb49e
#
_entry.id   5a583b8e5a5d47d03141065e42ceb49e
#
_cell.length_a   1.000
_cell.length_b   1.000
_cell.length_c   1.000
_cell.angle_alpha   90.00
_cell.angle_beta   90.00
_cell.angle_gamma   90.00
#
_symmetry.space_group_name_H-M   'P 1'
#
loop_
_entity.id
_entity.type
_entity.pdbx_description
1 polymer ?
#
loop_
_entity_poly.entity_id
_entity_poly.type
_entity_poly.pdbx_seq_one_letter_code
_entity_poly.pdbx_strand_id
1 'polypeptide(L)'
;GNPIEGEYLDFRNVLDYFGEHDTFIFNDTKVFPARLYGTKEKTDAKIEVFLLRELNEEMRLWDVLVEPARKIRIGNKLFFDDSGTMVAEVIDNTTSRGRTLRFLYDCPHDEFKRELYGLGEAPLPRYIVDRRPDKRSTEDDFDDFQCIFAKHEGAVTAPATGLHFSRELMKRMEIRGINFAYITLHCGLGNFHDIEVEDLTKHKMDSEQMRVDADCCKLVNDTKRAGHRVCAVGT
;
A
#
# COMPACT_ATOMS: atom_id res chain seq x y z
N GLY A 1 35.33 -17.70 0.45
CA GLY A 1 35.26 -16.51 -0.40
C GLY A 1 35.78 -15.33 0.38
N ASN A 2 36.62 -14.50 -0.22
CA ASN A 2 37.05 -13.24 0.39
C ASN A 2 35.83 -12.40 0.75
N PRO A 3 35.80 -11.72 1.91
CA PRO A 3 34.74 -10.78 2.21
C PRO A 3 34.74 -9.73 1.11
N ILE A 4 33.56 -9.48 0.50
CA ILE A 4 33.38 -8.37 -0.43
C ILE A 4 33.52 -7.11 0.43
N GLU A 5 34.60 -6.35 0.21
CA GLU A 5 34.73 -5.02 0.80
C GLU A 5 33.62 -4.15 0.22
N GLY A 6 32.58 -3.90 1.01
CA GLY A 6 31.52 -2.97 0.67
C GLY A 6 31.96 -1.54 0.94
N GLU A 7 31.64 -0.64 0.05
CA GLU A 7 31.79 0.80 0.27
C GLU A 7 30.48 1.35 0.86
N TYR A 8 30.58 2.17 1.92
CA TYR A 8 29.43 2.86 2.52
C TYR A 8 29.26 4.22 1.85
N LEU A 9 28.11 4.42 1.20
CA LEU A 9 27.81 5.63 0.45
C LEU A 9 26.42 6.18 0.84
N ASP A 10 26.24 7.48 0.65
CA ASP A 10 24.90 8.09 0.70
C ASP A 10 24.06 7.61 -0.49
N PHE A 11 22.74 7.50 -0.30
CA PHE A 11 21.83 7.08 -1.39
C PHE A 11 21.95 7.97 -2.64
N ARG A 12 22.24 9.26 -2.48
CA ARG A 12 22.47 10.19 -3.59
C ARG A 12 23.60 9.76 -4.54
N ASN A 13 24.55 8.94 -4.06
CA ASN A 13 25.64 8.41 -4.87
C ASN A 13 25.19 7.36 -5.91
N VAL A 14 23.91 6.98 -5.92
CA VAL A 14 23.33 6.17 -7.00
C VAL A 14 23.62 6.77 -8.37
N LEU A 15 23.71 8.11 -8.45
CA LEU A 15 24.06 8.83 -9.67
C LEU A 15 25.46 8.49 -10.22
N ASP A 16 26.39 8.01 -9.40
CA ASP A 16 27.75 7.67 -9.81
C ASP A 16 27.80 6.32 -10.55
N TYR A 17 26.75 5.51 -10.40
CA TYR A 17 26.65 4.18 -10.97
C TYR A 17 25.79 4.10 -12.24
N PHE A 18 25.00 5.14 -12.54
CA PHE A 18 24.09 5.17 -13.67
C PHE A 18 24.30 6.43 -14.53
N GLY A 19 24.02 6.34 -15.80
CA GLY A 19 24.26 7.40 -16.76
C GLY A 19 23.17 7.54 -17.80
N GLU A 20 23.49 8.32 -18.83
CA GLU A 20 22.60 8.60 -19.94
C GLU A 20 22.07 7.32 -20.58
N HIS A 21 20.76 7.29 -20.85
CA HIS A 21 20.00 6.18 -21.43
C HIS A 21 19.81 4.94 -20.52
N ASP A 22 20.39 4.89 -19.32
CA ASP A 22 19.98 3.89 -18.33
C ASP A 22 18.53 4.15 -17.91
N THR A 23 17.77 3.10 -17.57
CA THR A 23 16.35 3.22 -17.22
C THR A 23 16.10 2.70 -15.80
N PHE A 24 15.40 3.52 -15.00
CA PHE A 24 14.87 3.12 -13.68
C PHE A 24 13.39 2.79 -13.81
N ILE A 25 12.99 1.67 -13.20
CA ILE A 25 11.59 1.25 -13.10
C ILE A 25 11.12 1.51 -11.66
N PHE A 26 10.10 2.36 -11.52
CA PHE A 26 9.47 2.70 -10.24
C PHE A 26 8.09 2.08 -10.13
N ASN A 27 7.66 1.79 -8.90
CA ASN A 27 6.30 1.42 -8.60
C ASN A 27 5.51 2.68 -8.21
N ASP A 28 4.58 3.11 -9.06
CA ASP A 28 3.78 4.33 -8.88
C ASP A 28 2.48 4.11 -8.11
N THR A 29 2.39 3.00 -7.39
CA THR A 29 1.24 2.74 -6.53
C THR A 29 1.11 3.81 -5.45
N LYS A 30 -0.14 4.17 -5.13
CA LYS A 30 -0.48 5.14 -4.11
C LYS A 30 -1.17 4.47 -2.94
N VAL A 31 -0.68 4.75 -1.74
CA VAL A 31 -1.29 4.32 -0.48
C VAL A 31 -2.56 5.14 -0.23
N PHE A 32 -3.61 4.50 0.24
CA PHE A 32 -4.84 5.16 0.67
C PHE A 32 -5.05 5.02 2.19
N PRO A 33 -5.88 5.86 2.84
CA PRO A 33 -6.11 5.83 4.28
C PRO A 33 -6.93 4.59 4.67
N ALA A 34 -6.23 3.47 4.83
CA ALA A 34 -6.84 2.15 4.95
C ALA A 34 -7.24 1.75 6.37
N ARG A 35 -6.81 2.48 7.41
CA ARG A 35 -7.10 2.12 8.79
C ARG A 35 -8.27 2.91 9.33
N LEU A 36 -9.35 2.22 9.64
CA LEU A 36 -10.58 2.79 10.20
C LEU A 36 -10.75 2.35 11.65
N TYR A 37 -11.23 3.27 12.48
CA TYR A 37 -11.68 2.96 13.83
C TYR A 37 -13.18 3.18 13.94
N GLY A 38 -13.82 2.36 14.74
CA GLY A 38 -15.27 2.45 14.89
C GLY A 38 -15.78 1.68 16.07
N THR A 39 -17.09 1.46 16.07
CA THR A 39 -17.80 0.74 17.10
C THR A 39 -18.70 -0.34 16.50
N LYS A 40 -18.95 -1.39 17.28
CA LYS A 40 -19.86 -2.45 16.91
C LYS A 40 -21.26 -2.16 17.42
N GLU A 41 -22.26 -2.37 16.59
CA GLU A 41 -23.69 -2.31 16.96
C GLU A 41 -23.97 -3.03 18.28
N LYS A 42 -24.89 -2.49 19.08
CA LYS A 42 -25.41 -3.02 20.36
C LYS A 42 -24.45 -3.06 21.54
N THR A 43 -23.16 -3.00 21.33
CA THR A 43 -22.19 -3.16 22.44
C THR A 43 -21.26 -1.98 22.57
N ASP A 44 -21.24 -1.05 21.60
CA ASP A 44 -20.30 0.06 21.46
C ASP A 44 -18.83 -0.35 21.65
N ALA A 45 -18.56 -1.65 21.44
CA ALA A 45 -17.22 -2.19 21.53
C ALA A 45 -16.35 -1.56 20.44
N LYS A 46 -15.24 -0.96 20.83
CA LYS A 46 -14.27 -0.39 19.90
C LYS A 46 -13.71 -1.48 18.99
N ILE A 47 -13.65 -1.14 17.71
CA ILE A 47 -13.14 -2.01 16.67
C ILE A 47 -12.15 -1.24 15.77
N GLU A 48 -11.27 -1.98 15.14
CA GLU A 48 -10.44 -1.50 14.03
C GLU A 48 -10.77 -2.31 12.79
N VAL A 49 -10.87 -1.63 11.67
CA VAL A 49 -11.01 -2.23 10.34
C VAL A 49 -9.88 -1.73 9.47
N PHE A 50 -9.17 -2.64 8.84
CA PHE A 50 -8.11 -2.34 7.91
C PHE A 50 -8.58 -2.73 6.51
N LEU A 51 -8.83 -1.72 5.67
CA LEU A 51 -9.27 -1.89 4.29
C LEU A 51 -8.14 -2.50 3.46
N LEU A 52 -8.43 -3.51 2.66
CA LEU A 52 -7.46 -4.15 1.77
C LEU A 52 -7.69 -3.74 0.33
N ARG A 53 -8.89 -3.97 -0.16
CA ARG A 53 -9.29 -3.65 -1.53
C ARG A 53 -10.81 -3.62 -1.66
N GLU A 54 -11.29 -2.85 -2.60
CA GLU A 54 -12.66 -2.92 -3.07
C GLU A 54 -12.83 -4.14 -3.98
N LEU A 55 -13.78 -5.01 -3.63
CA LEU A 55 -14.07 -6.22 -4.38
C LEU A 55 -15.08 -5.97 -5.50
N ASN A 56 -16.08 -5.15 -5.23
CA ASN A 56 -17.14 -4.83 -6.15
C ASN A 56 -17.84 -3.53 -5.76
N GLU A 57 -17.81 -2.54 -6.65
CA GLU A 57 -18.41 -1.23 -6.45
C GLU A 57 -19.94 -1.29 -6.41
N GLU A 58 -20.58 -1.98 -7.36
CA GLU A 58 -22.04 -2.08 -7.45
C GLU A 58 -22.65 -2.77 -6.22
N MET A 59 -21.98 -3.81 -5.74
CA MET A 59 -22.38 -4.54 -4.53
C MET A 59 -21.82 -3.89 -3.25
N ARG A 60 -20.99 -2.87 -3.36
CA ARG A 60 -20.39 -2.10 -2.25
C ARG A 60 -19.55 -2.98 -1.31
N LEU A 61 -18.84 -3.96 -1.88
CA LEU A 61 -18.11 -4.98 -1.14
C LEU A 61 -16.62 -4.62 -1.03
N TRP A 62 -16.09 -4.79 0.18
CA TRP A 62 -14.70 -4.60 0.51
C TRP A 62 -14.12 -5.80 1.24
N ASP A 63 -12.90 -6.18 0.86
CA ASP A 63 -12.08 -7.12 1.62
C ASP A 63 -11.32 -6.35 2.69
N VAL A 64 -11.38 -6.83 3.94
CA VAL A 64 -10.82 -6.12 5.08
C VAL A 64 -10.26 -7.07 6.13
N LEU A 65 -9.35 -6.57 6.97
CA LEU A 65 -9.04 -7.20 8.26
C LEU A 65 -9.77 -6.48 9.38
N VAL A 66 -10.08 -7.21 10.44
CA VAL A 66 -10.79 -6.65 11.59
C VAL A 66 -10.13 -7.02 12.92
N GLU A 67 -10.21 -6.11 13.89
CA GLU A 67 -9.75 -6.33 15.25
C GLU A 67 -10.72 -5.73 16.29
N PRO A 68 -11.11 -6.47 17.35
CA PRO A 68 -10.81 -7.87 17.63
C PRO A 68 -11.68 -8.85 16.81
N ALA A 69 -11.08 -9.72 16.01
CA ALA A 69 -11.77 -10.59 15.06
C ALA A 69 -12.83 -11.51 15.72
N ARG A 70 -12.59 -11.96 16.96
CA ARG A 70 -13.51 -12.84 17.69
C ARG A 70 -14.87 -12.21 17.98
N LYS A 71 -14.93 -10.88 18.05
CA LYS A 71 -16.15 -10.12 18.37
C LYS A 71 -16.92 -9.68 17.13
N ILE A 72 -16.32 -9.78 15.94
CA ILE A 72 -16.87 -9.27 14.67
C ILE A 72 -17.31 -10.49 13.83
N ARG A 73 -18.62 -10.71 13.74
CA ARG A 73 -19.23 -11.88 13.11
C ARG A 73 -20.14 -11.44 11.95
N ILE A 74 -20.43 -12.38 11.05
CA ILE A 74 -21.39 -12.17 9.95
C ILE A 74 -22.71 -11.63 10.51
N GLY A 75 -23.27 -10.63 9.84
CA GLY A 75 -24.49 -9.92 10.21
C GLY A 75 -24.30 -8.79 11.23
N ASN A 76 -23.09 -8.58 11.77
CA ASN A 76 -22.84 -7.42 12.62
C ASN A 76 -22.75 -6.14 11.76
N LYS A 77 -23.29 -5.04 12.29
CA LYS A 77 -23.07 -3.70 11.77
C LYS A 77 -21.95 -2.99 12.51
N LEU A 78 -21.11 -2.31 11.76
CA LEU A 78 -19.96 -1.55 12.21
C LEU A 78 -20.17 -0.09 11.86
N PHE A 79 -19.95 0.82 12.80
CA PHE A 79 -20.15 2.25 12.67
C PHE A 79 -18.80 2.93 12.77
N PHE A 80 -18.48 3.82 11.82
CA PHE A 80 -17.17 4.46 11.71
C PHE A 80 -17.20 5.96 12.02
N ASP A 81 -18.37 6.52 12.21
CA ASP A 81 -18.58 7.92 12.57
C ASP A 81 -19.61 8.05 13.70
N ASP A 82 -19.59 9.19 14.38
CA ASP A 82 -20.52 9.48 15.48
C ASP A 82 -21.95 9.78 15.00
N SER A 83 -22.11 10.16 13.74
CA SER A 83 -23.42 10.43 13.12
C SER A 83 -24.16 9.16 12.73
N GLY A 84 -23.45 8.04 12.61
CA GLY A 84 -24.01 6.75 12.17
C GLY A 84 -24.32 6.71 10.68
N THR A 85 -23.68 7.56 9.88
CA THR A 85 -23.86 7.60 8.41
C THR A 85 -22.89 6.66 7.71
N MET A 86 -21.68 6.50 8.23
CA MET A 86 -20.68 5.58 7.68
C MET A 86 -20.81 4.20 8.37
N VAL A 87 -21.57 3.33 7.74
CA VAL A 87 -21.92 2.00 8.29
C VAL A 87 -21.55 0.89 7.31
N ALA A 88 -21.05 -0.21 7.83
CA ALA A 88 -20.84 -1.43 7.06
C ALA A 88 -21.44 -2.66 7.77
N GLU A 89 -21.88 -3.63 6.99
CA GLU A 89 -22.35 -4.93 7.44
C GLU A 89 -21.31 -6.01 7.10
N VAL A 90 -21.06 -6.90 8.06
CA VAL A 90 -20.18 -8.05 7.85
C VAL A 90 -20.94 -9.13 7.07
N ILE A 91 -20.51 -9.40 5.85
CA ILE A 91 -21.18 -10.34 4.94
C ILE A 91 -20.56 -11.73 5.00
N ASP A 92 -19.22 -11.82 5.12
CA ASP A 92 -18.50 -13.09 5.08
C ASP A 92 -17.22 -13.05 5.92
N ASN A 93 -16.70 -14.24 6.25
CA ASN A 93 -15.42 -14.46 6.90
C ASN A 93 -14.45 -15.06 5.87
N THR A 94 -13.39 -14.34 5.50
CA THR A 94 -12.42 -14.79 4.51
C THR A 94 -11.24 -15.54 5.12
N THR A 95 -10.76 -15.06 6.27
CA THR A 95 -9.66 -15.67 7.04
C THR A 95 -9.94 -15.53 8.54
N SER A 96 -9.00 -15.93 9.39
CA SER A 96 -9.11 -15.77 10.86
C SER A 96 -9.40 -14.31 11.27
N ARG A 97 -8.81 -13.33 10.58
CA ARG A 97 -9.01 -11.89 10.79
C ARG A 97 -9.71 -11.21 9.61
N GLY A 98 -9.82 -11.88 8.47
CA GLY A 98 -10.40 -11.35 7.24
C GLY A 98 -11.93 -11.38 7.26
N ARG A 99 -12.54 -10.34 6.71
CA ARG A 99 -13.99 -10.19 6.51
C ARG A 99 -14.28 -9.57 5.16
N THR A 100 -15.44 -9.90 4.63
CA THR A 100 -16.05 -9.09 3.57
C THR A 100 -17.07 -8.16 4.19
N LEU A 101 -16.89 -6.87 3.99
CA LEU A 101 -17.85 -5.84 4.42
C LEU A 101 -18.67 -5.36 3.23
N ARG A 102 -19.96 -5.08 3.48
CA ARG A 102 -20.81 -4.30 2.59
C ARG A 102 -21.04 -2.94 3.22
N PHE A 103 -20.57 -1.87 2.59
CA PHE A 103 -20.89 -0.51 3.04
C PHE A 103 -22.31 -0.13 2.64
N LEU A 104 -22.99 0.57 3.55
CA LEU A 104 -24.38 1.00 3.40
C LEU A 104 -24.41 2.50 3.17
N TYR A 105 -24.57 2.94 1.93
CA TYR A 105 -24.61 4.35 1.53
C TYR A 105 -25.57 4.57 0.39
N ASP A 106 -26.12 5.80 0.28
CA ASP A 106 -27.08 6.20 -0.75
C ASP A 106 -26.56 7.38 -1.60
N CYS A 107 -25.30 7.79 -1.40
CA CYS A 107 -24.63 8.82 -2.19
C CYS A 107 -23.88 8.21 -3.39
N PRO A 108 -23.40 9.03 -4.33
CA PRO A 108 -22.49 8.57 -5.39
C PRO A 108 -21.22 7.92 -4.82
N HIS A 109 -20.66 6.95 -5.54
CA HIS A 109 -19.49 6.19 -5.10
C HIS A 109 -18.28 7.08 -4.77
N ASP A 110 -18.00 8.09 -5.58
CA ASP A 110 -16.89 9.02 -5.35
C ASP A 110 -17.06 9.84 -4.06
N GLU A 111 -18.31 10.18 -3.73
CA GLU A 111 -18.64 10.86 -2.48
C GLU A 111 -18.45 9.94 -1.30
N PHE A 112 -18.97 8.73 -1.37
CA PHE A 112 -18.74 7.68 -0.36
C PHE A 112 -17.24 7.46 -0.13
N LYS A 113 -16.43 7.28 -1.17
CA LYS A 113 -14.97 7.08 -1.03
C LYS A 113 -14.29 8.27 -0.36
N ARG A 114 -14.66 9.49 -0.69
CA ARG A 114 -14.11 10.69 -0.07
C ARG A 114 -14.42 10.75 1.42
N GLU A 115 -15.67 10.43 1.82
CA GLU A 115 -16.06 10.38 3.22
C GLU A 115 -15.34 9.25 3.97
N LEU A 116 -15.29 8.05 3.38
CA LEU A 116 -14.59 6.90 3.93
C LEU A 116 -13.10 7.22 4.18
N TYR A 117 -12.45 7.86 3.22
CA TYR A 117 -11.03 8.23 3.33
C TYR A 117 -10.80 9.39 4.30
N GLY A 118 -11.78 10.26 4.48
CA GLY A 118 -11.75 11.30 5.51
C GLY A 118 -11.76 10.76 6.94
N LEU A 119 -12.31 9.55 7.14
CA LEU A 119 -12.31 8.84 8.43
C LEU A 119 -11.08 7.94 8.61
N GLY A 120 -10.41 7.60 7.52
CA GLY A 120 -9.28 6.68 7.50
C GLY A 120 -7.97 7.33 7.94
N GLU A 121 -7.08 6.52 8.48
CA GLU A 121 -5.71 6.89 8.84
C GLU A 121 -4.70 6.19 7.94
N ALA A 122 -3.47 6.76 7.89
CA ALA A 122 -2.34 6.15 7.21
C ALA A 122 -2.10 4.72 7.75
N PRO A 123 -1.97 3.72 6.86
CA PRO A 123 -1.85 2.31 7.26
C PRO A 123 -0.43 1.96 7.73
N LEU A 124 0.10 2.74 8.68
CA LEU A 124 1.43 2.51 9.24
C LEU A 124 1.54 1.12 9.88
N PRO A 125 2.72 0.48 9.79
CA PRO A 125 3.01 -0.76 10.51
C PRO A 125 2.76 -0.62 12.02
N ARG A 126 2.24 -1.68 12.65
CA ARG A 126 1.92 -1.70 14.08
C ARG A 126 3.11 -1.33 14.95
N TYR A 127 4.31 -1.78 14.64
CA TYR A 127 5.51 -1.50 15.44
C TYR A 127 5.87 0.00 15.49
N ILE A 128 5.35 0.82 14.56
CA ILE A 128 5.48 2.28 14.59
C ILE A 128 4.37 2.87 15.46
N VAL A 129 3.13 2.51 15.16
CA VAL A 129 1.94 3.06 15.84
C VAL A 129 1.92 2.71 17.33
N ASP A 130 2.27 1.46 17.69
CA ASP A 130 2.24 0.99 19.09
C ASP A 130 3.25 1.69 20.01
N ARG A 131 4.27 2.34 19.45
CA ARG A 131 5.25 3.14 20.21
C ARG A 131 4.76 4.54 20.53
N ARG A 132 3.66 4.99 19.94
CA ARG A 132 3.07 6.31 20.16
C ARG A 132 2.12 6.29 21.36
N PRO A 133 2.02 7.40 22.12
CA PRO A 133 1.15 7.46 23.30
C PRO A 133 -0.32 7.20 23.01
N ASP A 134 -0.82 7.71 21.90
CA ASP A 134 -2.22 7.62 21.47
C ASP A 134 -2.49 6.40 20.56
N LYS A 135 -1.42 5.71 20.12
CA LYS A 135 -1.47 4.58 19.20
C LYS A 135 -2.21 4.90 17.88
N ARG A 136 -2.04 6.12 17.40
CA ARG A 136 -2.67 6.63 16.17
C ARG A 136 -1.61 7.13 15.18
N SER A 137 -1.97 7.21 13.91
CA SER A 137 -1.22 7.96 12.91
C SER A 137 -1.58 9.44 12.96
N THR A 138 -0.69 10.30 12.47
CA THR A 138 -0.91 11.73 12.30
C THR A 138 -1.21 12.06 10.84
N GLU A 139 -1.64 13.29 10.55
CA GLU A 139 -1.84 13.74 9.17
C GLU A 139 -0.53 13.72 8.37
N ASP A 140 0.57 14.12 8.97
CA ASP A 140 1.90 14.13 8.34
C ASP A 140 2.36 12.72 7.92
N ASP A 141 1.96 11.68 8.67
CA ASP A 141 2.33 10.31 8.35
C ASP A 141 1.83 9.83 6.98
N PHE A 142 0.73 10.38 6.51
CA PHE A 142 0.21 9.98 5.21
C PHE A 142 1.11 10.47 4.08
N ASP A 143 1.67 11.67 4.21
CA ASP A 143 2.62 12.22 3.23
C ASP A 143 3.99 11.54 3.36
N ASP A 144 4.45 11.27 4.58
CA ASP A 144 5.72 10.58 4.83
C ASP A 144 5.69 9.10 4.40
N PHE A 145 4.51 8.46 4.46
CA PHE A 145 4.30 7.07 4.03
C PHE A 145 3.85 6.96 2.57
N GLN A 146 4.39 7.83 1.71
CA GLN A 146 4.04 7.92 0.29
C GLN A 146 5.26 8.22 -0.57
N CYS A 147 5.44 7.51 -1.68
CA CYS A 147 6.46 7.87 -2.66
C CYS A 147 6.07 9.15 -3.39
N ILE A 148 7.06 10.00 -3.71
CA ILE A 148 6.83 11.28 -4.40
C ILE A 148 6.24 11.12 -5.81
N PHE A 149 6.34 9.94 -6.39
CA PHE A 149 5.81 9.57 -7.71
C PHE A 149 4.54 8.71 -7.63
N ALA A 150 3.95 8.55 -6.43
CA ALA A 150 2.72 7.80 -6.23
C ALA A 150 1.56 8.41 -7.03
N LYS A 151 0.85 7.57 -7.80
CA LYS A 151 -0.18 8.01 -8.74
C LYS A 151 -1.45 7.17 -8.67
N HIS A 152 -1.32 5.84 -8.73
CA HIS A 152 -2.46 4.92 -8.82
C HIS A 152 -2.77 4.31 -7.46
N GLU A 153 -3.93 4.69 -6.91
CA GLU A 153 -4.41 4.24 -5.60
C GLU A 153 -4.73 2.74 -5.58
N GLY A 154 -4.44 2.08 -4.47
CA GLY A 154 -4.74 0.66 -4.25
C GLY A 154 -3.76 -0.06 -3.32
N ALA A 155 -2.71 0.60 -2.86
CA ALA A 155 -1.75 0.01 -1.92
C ALA A 155 -2.12 0.29 -0.47
N VAL A 156 -1.85 -0.67 0.40
CA VAL A 156 -1.95 -0.54 1.86
C VAL A 156 -0.59 -0.41 2.53
N THR A 157 0.48 -0.43 1.74
CA THR A 157 1.84 -0.11 2.19
C THR A 157 2.61 0.59 1.08
N ALA A 158 3.49 1.52 1.44
CA ALA A 158 4.36 2.17 0.47
C ALA A 158 5.48 1.23 0.00
N PRO A 159 5.88 1.30 -1.29
CA PRO A 159 7.10 0.64 -1.76
C PRO A 159 8.32 1.32 -1.10
N ALA A 160 8.77 0.78 0.04
CA ALA A 160 9.71 1.44 0.94
C ALA A 160 11.02 1.91 0.27
N THR A 161 11.53 1.16 -0.71
CA THR A 161 12.72 1.55 -1.47
C THR A 161 12.49 2.86 -2.24
N GLY A 162 11.27 3.10 -2.72
CA GLY A 162 10.90 4.33 -3.42
C GLY A 162 10.93 5.58 -2.54
N LEU A 163 10.79 5.44 -1.22
CA LEU A 163 10.84 6.56 -0.26
C LEU A 163 12.22 7.23 -0.20
N HIS A 164 13.29 6.56 -0.65
CA HIS A 164 14.63 7.13 -0.69
C HIS A 164 14.83 8.15 -1.82
N PHE A 165 13.92 8.21 -2.80
CA PHE A 165 14.01 9.13 -3.93
C PHE A 165 13.35 10.46 -3.60
N SER A 166 14.17 11.52 -3.52
CA SER A 166 13.68 12.89 -3.39
C SER A 166 13.41 13.53 -4.77
N ARG A 167 12.58 14.57 -4.81
CA ARG A 167 12.35 15.36 -6.05
C ARG A 167 13.65 15.91 -6.63
N GLU A 168 14.57 16.34 -5.77
CA GLU A 168 15.87 16.83 -6.18
C GLU A 168 16.70 15.73 -6.84
N LEU A 169 16.78 14.54 -6.22
CA LEU A 169 17.51 13.41 -6.78
C LEU A 169 16.96 13.01 -8.15
N MET A 170 15.63 12.86 -8.27
CA MET A 170 15.02 12.53 -9.56
C MET A 170 15.29 13.59 -10.61
N LYS A 171 15.27 14.88 -10.26
CA LYS A 171 15.62 15.95 -11.20
C LYS A 171 17.07 15.87 -11.68
N ARG A 172 18.00 15.54 -10.80
CA ARG A 172 19.40 15.31 -11.17
C ARG A 172 19.56 14.09 -12.10
N MET A 173 18.77 13.03 -11.87
CA MET A 173 18.74 11.84 -12.74
C MET A 173 18.25 12.20 -14.16
N GLU A 174 17.16 12.97 -14.25
CA GLU A 174 16.65 13.48 -15.54
C GLU A 174 17.72 14.30 -16.31
N ILE A 175 18.40 15.22 -15.61
CA ILE A 175 19.46 16.07 -16.21
C ILE A 175 20.60 15.21 -16.74
N ARG A 176 20.90 14.08 -16.11
CA ARG A 176 21.90 13.11 -16.58
C ARG A 176 21.40 12.21 -17.72
N GLY A 177 20.20 12.39 -18.22
CA GLY A 177 19.64 11.59 -19.29
C GLY A 177 19.19 10.18 -18.88
N ILE A 178 18.98 9.95 -17.58
CA ILE A 178 18.43 8.70 -17.06
C ILE A 178 16.93 8.67 -17.34
N ASN A 179 16.45 7.57 -17.89
CA ASN A 179 15.03 7.37 -18.20
C ASN A 179 14.26 6.81 -17.00
N PHE A 180 12.97 7.17 -16.90
CA PHE A 180 12.05 6.65 -15.89
C PHE A 180 10.92 5.88 -16.56
N ALA A 181 10.74 4.64 -16.13
CA ALA A 181 9.59 3.80 -16.43
C ALA A 181 8.78 3.55 -15.16
N TYR A 182 7.49 3.38 -15.30
CA TYR A 182 6.59 3.17 -14.17
C TYR A 182 5.79 1.89 -14.37
N ILE A 183 5.65 1.15 -13.29
CA ILE A 183 4.68 0.06 -13.14
C ILE A 183 3.77 0.40 -11.97
N THR A 184 2.58 -0.21 -11.94
CA THR A 184 1.73 -0.16 -10.76
C THR A 184 1.67 -1.55 -10.16
N LEU A 185 2.19 -1.73 -8.95
CA LEU A 185 2.04 -2.94 -8.15
C LEU A 185 1.43 -2.52 -6.81
N HIS A 186 0.18 -2.89 -6.57
CA HIS A 186 -0.50 -2.57 -5.33
C HIS A 186 0.01 -3.46 -4.21
N CYS A 187 0.95 -2.90 -3.42
CA CYS A 187 1.54 -3.59 -2.28
C CYS A 187 0.48 -3.89 -1.22
N GLY A 188 0.28 -5.15 -0.95
CA GLY A 188 -0.72 -5.67 -0.03
C GLY A 188 -0.16 -6.09 1.32
N LEU A 189 -0.95 -6.90 2.03
CA LEU A 189 -0.62 -7.39 3.38
C LEU A 189 0.53 -8.39 3.44
N GLY A 190 0.90 -9.00 2.32
CA GLY A 190 1.99 -9.98 2.28
C GLY A 190 3.29 -9.48 2.91
N ASN A 191 3.50 -8.15 2.90
CA ASN A 191 4.64 -7.51 3.54
C ASN A 191 4.55 -7.47 5.09
N PHE A 192 3.39 -7.78 5.67
CA PHE A 192 3.13 -7.75 7.11
C PHE A 192 2.89 -9.13 7.71
N HIS A 193 2.78 -10.17 6.87
CA HIS A 193 2.57 -11.53 7.32
C HIS A 193 3.91 -12.18 7.66
N ASP A 194 3.98 -12.74 8.88
CA ASP A 194 5.09 -13.59 9.26
C ASP A 194 5.05 -14.91 8.49
N ILE A 195 6.22 -15.50 8.29
CA ILE A 195 6.32 -16.85 7.72
C ILE A 195 6.01 -17.84 8.84
N GLU A 196 4.79 -18.39 8.84
CA GLU A 196 4.28 -19.28 9.90
C GLU A 196 4.58 -20.78 9.64
N VAL A 197 5.33 -21.11 8.60
CA VAL A 197 5.64 -22.48 8.21
C VAL A 197 7.11 -22.81 8.43
N GLU A 198 7.41 -24.01 8.98
CA GLU A 198 8.79 -24.50 9.14
C GLU A 198 9.43 -24.81 7.79
N ASP A 199 8.65 -25.35 6.85
CA ASP A 199 9.08 -25.67 5.49
C ASP A 199 8.69 -24.54 4.54
N LEU A 200 9.65 -23.73 4.12
CA LEU A 200 9.44 -22.58 3.23
C LEU A 200 8.78 -22.94 1.89
N THR A 201 8.88 -24.19 1.43
CA THR A 201 8.21 -24.63 0.20
C THR A 201 6.69 -24.68 0.34
N LYS A 202 6.18 -24.69 1.57
CA LYS A 202 4.75 -24.66 1.89
C LYS A 202 4.20 -23.25 2.13
N HIS A 203 5.07 -22.25 2.18
CA HIS A 203 4.64 -20.87 2.32
C HIS A 203 3.90 -20.42 1.04
N LYS A 204 2.70 -19.90 1.21
CA LYS A 204 1.92 -19.32 0.11
C LYS A 204 2.03 -17.80 0.17
N MET A 205 2.59 -17.23 -0.88
CA MET A 205 2.60 -15.78 -1.05
C MET A 205 1.19 -15.25 -1.35
N ASP A 206 0.86 -14.09 -0.80
CA ASP A 206 -0.36 -13.38 -1.17
C ASP A 206 -0.26 -12.89 -2.63
N SER A 207 -1.39 -12.85 -3.31
CA SER A 207 -1.45 -12.31 -4.67
C SER A 207 -1.66 -10.79 -4.61
N GLU A 208 -0.91 -10.07 -5.44
CA GLU A 208 -1.02 -8.64 -5.58
C GLU A 208 -1.40 -8.24 -7.00
N GLN A 209 -2.15 -7.16 -7.14
CA GLN A 209 -2.56 -6.66 -8.44
C GLN A 209 -1.44 -5.83 -9.08
N MET A 210 -1.08 -6.18 -10.32
CA MET A 210 -0.03 -5.51 -11.06
C MET A 210 -0.54 -5.00 -12.42
N ARG A 211 -0.03 -3.83 -12.83
CA ARG A 211 -0.24 -3.26 -14.16
C ARG A 211 1.08 -2.78 -14.73
N VAL A 212 1.36 -3.20 -15.97
CA VAL A 212 2.49 -2.72 -16.77
C VAL A 212 1.92 -2.25 -18.10
N ASP A 213 2.15 -1.00 -18.47
CA ASP A 213 1.69 -0.45 -19.74
C ASP A 213 2.68 -0.70 -20.90
N ALA A 214 2.19 -0.45 -22.12
CA ALA A 214 2.97 -0.67 -23.34
C ALA A 214 4.20 0.27 -23.42
N ASP A 215 4.09 1.50 -22.91
CA ASP A 215 5.18 2.48 -22.95
C ASP A 215 6.32 2.07 -22.04
N CYS A 216 6.00 1.58 -20.84
CA CYS A 216 6.98 0.99 -19.92
C CYS A 216 7.70 -0.20 -20.58
N CYS A 217 6.95 -1.14 -21.16
CA CYS A 217 7.50 -2.31 -21.86
C CYS A 217 8.43 -1.89 -23.01
N LYS A 218 8.00 -0.91 -23.80
CA LYS A 218 8.79 -0.40 -24.93
C LYS A 218 10.10 0.22 -24.44
N LEU A 219 10.04 1.14 -23.48
CA LEU A 219 11.21 1.84 -22.97
C LEU A 219 12.23 0.86 -22.38
N VAL A 220 11.79 -0.10 -21.56
CA VAL A 220 12.66 -1.12 -20.97
C VAL A 220 13.31 -2.00 -22.04
N ASN A 221 12.56 -2.42 -23.06
CA ASN A 221 13.09 -3.24 -24.15
C ASN A 221 14.08 -2.46 -25.02
N ASP A 222 13.80 -1.20 -25.32
CA ASP A 222 14.70 -0.35 -26.11
C ASP A 222 16.01 -0.10 -25.36
N THR A 223 15.94 0.19 -24.05
CA THR A 223 17.13 0.31 -23.19
C THR A 223 18.00 -0.94 -23.24
N LYS A 224 17.39 -2.12 -23.09
CA LYS A 224 18.13 -3.39 -23.13
C LYS A 224 18.74 -3.68 -24.51
N ARG A 225 18.02 -3.39 -25.59
CA ARG A 225 18.54 -3.56 -26.96
C ARG A 225 19.71 -2.65 -27.27
N ALA A 226 19.69 -1.44 -26.71
CA ALA A 226 20.79 -0.47 -26.84
C ALA A 226 22.00 -0.81 -25.95
N GLY A 227 21.94 -1.84 -25.12
CA GLY A 227 23.02 -2.27 -24.24
C GLY A 227 23.14 -1.46 -22.94
N HIS A 228 22.15 -0.61 -22.62
CA HIS A 228 22.07 0.16 -21.38
C HIS A 228 21.45 -0.65 -20.24
N ARG A 229 21.61 -0.16 -19.03
CA ARG A 229 21.16 -0.84 -17.81
C ARG A 229 19.72 -0.53 -17.49
N VAL A 230 19.05 -1.53 -16.94
CA VAL A 230 17.69 -1.39 -16.36
C VAL A 230 17.80 -1.66 -14.87
N CYS A 231 17.36 -0.72 -14.05
CA CYS A 231 17.34 -0.81 -12.60
C CYS A 231 15.89 -0.83 -12.10
N ALA A 232 15.48 -1.91 -11.44
CA ALA A 232 14.20 -1.97 -10.75
C ALA A 232 14.37 -1.44 -9.31
N VAL A 233 13.48 -0.55 -8.90
CA VAL A 233 13.50 0.10 -7.59
C VAL A 233 12.52 -0.60 -6.65
N GLY A 234 13.05 -1.59 -5.92
CA GLY A 234 12.28 -2.35 -4.94
C GLY A 234 11.06 -3.04 -5.53
N THR A 235 10.02 -3.12 -4.73
CA THR A 235 8.71 -3.65 -5.12
C THR A 235 7.75 -2.56 -5.53
#